data_8ecfe36d845e94f1ed0bf2100f832a12
#
_entry.id   8ecfe36d845e94f1ed0bf2100f832a12
#
_cell.length_a   1.000
_cell.length_b   1.000
_cell.length_c   1.000
_cell.angle_alpha   90.00
_cell.angle_beta   90.00
_cell.angle_gamma   90.00
#
_symmetry.space_group_name_H-M   'P 1'
#
loop_
_entity.id
_entity.type
_entity.pdbx_description
1 polymer ?
#
loop_
_entity_poly.entity_id
_entity_poly.type
_entity_poly.pdbx_seq_one_letter_code
_entity_poly.pdbx_strand_id
1 'polypeptide(L)'
;PISVLLSTLGTEITKKERVVVALMAPRGIVVLTVAQFFSSLFMDDKIPMAQYITPVTFGLVFITVVIYGFGFTPLSKLFGVASTEPPGVIIVGESEFSFHLGINLRDHGIPVMMFNLFENTSEKAHEAGFEVFKGNLLSSNDRIYSDLLRYNKCILMTQSFIFNSLAFNELVPEFGLNNVDMMPVSFNDEQARNNLNGPIRNHILFDENHTPRWFNQFITQHNIVEVPAEDYEKITENDMLIYHINEDKEV
;
A
#
# COMPACT_ATOMS: atom_id res chain seq x y z
N PRO A 1 5.36 -19.75 -19.78
CA PRO A 1 4.12 -20.37 -19.30
C PRO A 1 4.31 -21.76 -18.71
N ILE A 2 4.96 -22.70 -19.43
CA ILE A 2 5.14 -24.08 -18.98
C ILE A 2 5.94 -24.14 -17.68
N SER A 3 7.03 -23.37 -17.54
CA SER A 3 7.86 -23.30 -16.33
C SER A 3 7.06 -22.81 -15.12
N VAL A 4 6.21 -21.80 -15.29
CA VAL A 4 5.34 -21.29 -14.23
C VAL A 4 4.31 -22.35 -13.83
N LEU A 5 3.71 -23.04 -14.80
CA LEU A 5 2.77 -24.11 -14.51
C LEU A 5 3.42 -25.24 -13.71
N LEU A 6 4.65 -25.60 -14.03
CA LEU A 6 5.40 -26.65 -13.31
C LEU A 6 5.84 -26.18 -11.92
N SER A 7 6.33 -24.95 -11.79
CA SER A 7 6.84 -24.42 -10.50
C SER A 7 5.72 -24.12 -9.51
N THR A 8 4.50 -23.89 -9.98
CA THR A 8 3.34 -23.61 -9.12
C THR A 8 2.51 -24.85 -8.80
N LEU A 9 2.95 -26.04 -9.22
CA LEU A 9 2.33 -27.31 -8.80
C LEU A 9 2.57 -27.53 -7.31
N GLY A 10 1.46 -27.63 -6.54
CA GLY A 10 1.55 -27.83 -5.08
C GLY A 10 1.59 -26.52 -4.26
N THR A 11 1.43 -25.36 -4.88
CA THR A 11 1.25 -24.09 -4.18
C THR A 11 -0.24 -23.73 -4.02
N GLU A 12 -0.57 -22.93 -3.03
CA GLU A 12 -1.94 -22.46 -2.75
C GLU A 12 -2.47 -21.44 -3.79
N ILE A 13 -1.67 -21.14 -4.83
CA ILE A 13 -2.02 -20.19 -5.90
C ILE A 13 -3.23 -20.70 -6.69
N THR A 14 -4.25 -19.88 -6.84
CA THR A 14 -5.45 -20.21 -7.60
C THR A 14 -5.16 -20.41 -9.09
N LYS A 15 -6.03 -21.16 -9.78
CA LYS A 15 -5.87 -21.40 -11.23
C LYS A 15 -5.84 -20.10 -12.05
N LYS A 16 -6.61 -19.09 -11.62
CA LYS A 16 -6.69 -17.79 -12.28
C LYS A 16 -5.39 -16.99 -12.10
N GLU A 17 -4.87 -16.91 -10.90
CA GLU A 17 -3.58 -16.28 -10.59
C GLU A 17 -2.45 -16.96 -11.36
N ARG A 18 -2.44 -18.29 -11.39
CA ARG A 18 -1.46 -19.06 -12.15
C ARG A 18 -1.44 -18.73 -13.63
N VAL A 19 -2.62 -18.54 -14.24
CA VAL A 19 -2.72 -18.11 -15.64
C VAL A 19 -2.17 -16.71 -15.83
N VAL A 20 -2.51 -15.77 -14.94
CA VAL A 20 -2.02 -14.38 -15.01
C VAL A 20 -0.49 -14.34 -14.88
N VAL A 21 0.08 -15.05 -13.90
CA VAL A 21 1.53 -15.16 -13.72
C VAL A 21 2.19 -15.85 -14.92
N ALA A 22 1.57 -16.88 -15.49
CA ALA A 22 2.09 -17.58 -16.67
C ALA A 22 2.09 -16.71 -17.92
N LEU A 23 1.14 -15.78 -18.05
CA LEU A 23 1.10 -14.79 -19.12
C LEU A 23 2.13 -13.68 -18.91
N MET A 24 2.51 -13.40 -17.67
CA MET A 24 3.52 -12.40 -17.31
C MET A 24 4.93 -12.96 -17.55
N ALA A 25 5.28 -13.26 -18.80
CA ALA A 25 6.61 -13.72 -19.17
C ALA A 25 7.45 -12.53 -19.65
N PRO A 26 8.27 -11.88 -18.77
CA PRO A 26 9.10 -10.76 -19.17
C PRO A 26 10.15 -11.24 -20.17
N ARG A 27 10.11 -10.69 -21.40
CA ARG A 27 11.17 -10.87 -22.37
C ARG A 27 12.17 -9.74 -22.19
N GLY A 28 13.28 -10.06 -21.53
CA GLY A 28 14.22 -9.06 -21.09
C GLY A 28 15.31 -8.69 -22.09
N ILE A 29 16.13 -7.74 -21.70
CA ILE A 29 17.31 -7.23 -22.41
C ILE A 29 18.28 -8.37 -22.78
N VAL A 30 18.33 -9.44 -21.98
CA VAL A 30 19.20 -10.62 -22.24
C VAL A 30 18.89 -11.27 -23.58
N VAL A 31 17.62 -11.37 -23.97
CA VAL A 31 17.24 -11.95 -25.28
C VAL A 31 17.76 -11.07 -26.41
N LEU A 32 17.75 -9.75 -26.25
CA LEU A 32 18.25 -8.81 -27.25
C LEU A 32 19.77 -8.89 -27.39
N THR A 33 20.51 -8.96 -26.29
CA THR A 33 21.96 -9.09 -26.32
C THR A 33 22.43 -10.42 -26.93
N VAL A 34 21.75 -11.51 -26.59
CA VAL A 34 22.00 -12.81 -27.18
C VAL A 34 21.68 -12.81 -28.70
N ALA A 35 20.55 -12.23 -29.09
CA ALA A 35 20.18 -12.11 -30.50
C ALA A 35 21.20 -11.28 -31.29
N GLN A 36 21.69 -10.17 -30.72
CA GLN A 36 22.72 -9.35 -31.34
C GLN A 36 24.04 -10.11 -31.52
N PHE A 37 24.45 -10.86 -30.51
CA PHE A 37 25.66 -11.68 -30.56
C PHE A 37 25.59 -12.73 -31.69
N PHE A 38 24.50 -13.50 -31.74
CA PHE A 38 24.31 -14.49 -32.80
C PHE A 38 24.13 -13.87 -34.17
N SER A 39 23.46 -12.71 -34.28
CA SER A 39 23.34 -11.98 -35.54
C SER A 39 24.70 -11.62 -36.12
N SER A 40 25.62 -11.11 -35.27
CA SER A 40 26.96 -10.75 -35.70
C SER A 40 27.77 -11.99 -36.16
N LEU A 41 27.72 -13.08 -35.40
CA LEU A 41 28.38 -14.32 -35.73
C LEU A 41 27.93 -14.93 -37.04
N PHE A 42 26.60 -14.95 -37.31
CA PHE A 42 26.01 -15.46 -38.52
C PHE A 42 26.23 -14.54 -39.73
N MET A 43 26.40 -13.24 -39.49
CA MET A 43 26.80 -12.30 -40.54
C MET A 43 28.24 -12.55 -41.01
N ASP A 44 29.17 -12.84 -40.07
CA ASP A 44 30.56 -13.20 -40.37
C ASP A 44 30.63 -14.50 -41.19
N ASP A 45 29.78 -15.48 -40.89
CA ASP A 45 29.65 -16.75 -41.58
C ASP A 45 28.83 -16.60 -42.91
N LYS A 46 28.45 -15.40 -43.30
CA LYS A 46 27.66 -15.07 -44.53
C LYS A 46 26.34 -15.83 -44.64
N ILE A 47 25.70 -16.11 -43.48
CA ILE A 47 24.41 -16.79 -43.45
C ILE A 47 23.33 -15.82 -43.97
N PRO A 48 22.51 -16.20 -44.97
CA PRO A 48 21.45 -15.38 -45.47
C PRO A 48 20.46 -14.98 -44.34
N MET A 49 19.98 -13.74 -44.39
CA MET A 49 18.98 -13.20 -43.46
C MET A 49 19.46 -12.97 -41.98
N ALA A 50 20.73 -13.23 -41.64
CA ALA A 50 21.27 -12.98 -40.31
C ALA A 50 21.06 -11.53 -39.83
N GLN A 51 21.07 -10.58 -40.78
CA GLN A 51 20.83 -9.15 -40.54
C GLN A 51 19.46 -8.84 -39.93
N TYR A 52 18.46 -9.72 -40.06
CA TYR A 52 17.10 -9.50 -39.57
C TYR A 52 16.90 -10.00 -38.12
N ILE A 53 17.83 -10.79 -37.58
CA ILE A 53 17.68 -11.38 -36.26
C ILE A 53 17.53 -10.30 -35.17
N THR A 54 18.42 -9.32 -35.15
CA THR A 54 18.38 -8.23 -34.16
C THR A 54 17.13 -7.34 -34.28
N PRO A 55 16.78 -6.79 -35.47
CA PRO A 55 15.60 -5.93 -35.57
C PRO A 55 14.29 -6.68 -35.30
N VAL A 56 14.17 -7.95 -35.71
CA VAL A 56 12.98 -8.76 -35.43
C VAL A 56 12.85 -9.03 -33.93
N THR A 57 13.97 -9.38 -33.28
CA THR A 57 13.96 -9.59 -31.82
C THR A 57 13.64 -8.31 -31.08
N PHE A 58 14.18 -7.16 -31.50
CA PHE A 58 13.86 -5.87 -30.93
C PHE A 58 12.37 -5.54 -31.07
N GLY A 59 11.80 -5.71 -32.27
CA GLY A 59 10.37 -5.50 -32.51
C GLY A 59 9.50 -6.40 -31.63
N LEU A 60 9.88 -7.68 -31.49
CA LEU A 60 9.15 -8.61 -30.62
C LEU A 60 9.20 -8.18 -29.15
N VAL A 61 10.38 -7.78 -28.65
CA VAL A 61 10.54 -7.28 -27.26
C VAL A 61 9.72 -6.04 -27.08
N PHE A 62 9.80 -5.07 -27.99
CA PHE A 62 9.03 -3.82 -27.92
C PHE A 62 7.52 -4.06 -27.86
N ILE A 63 6.99 -4.86 -28.79
CA ILE A 63 5.57 -5.21 -28.84
C ILE A 63 5.13 -5.88 -27.53
N THR A 64 5.92 -6.82 -27.00
CA THR A 64 5.57 -7.49 -25.76
C THR A 64 5.58 -6.55 -24.57
N VAL A 65 6.52 -5.60 -24.49
CA VAL A 65 6.57 -4.58 -23.42
C VAL A 65 5.30 -3.69 -23.48
N VAL A 66 4.91 -3.26 -24.67
CA VAL A 66 3.69 -2.44 -24.85
C VAL A 66 2.44 -3.23 -24.44
N ILE A 67 2.31 -4.48 -24.91
CA ILE A 67 1.15 -5.33 -24.57
C ILE A 67 1.07 -5.57 -23.06
N TYR A 68 2.17 -5.87 -22.40
CA TYR A 68 2.17 -6.09 -20.95
C TYR A 68 1.99 -4.80 -20.15
N GLY A 69 2.61 -3.70 -20.57
CA GLY A 69 2.49 -2.42 -19.89
C GLY A 69 1.05 -1.89 -19.86
N PHE A 70 0.35 -1.95 -20.98
CA PHE A 70 -1.04 -1.45 -21.07
C PHE A 70 -2.09 -2.55 -20.83
N GLY A 71 -1.76 -3.80 -21.12
CA GLY A 71 -2.72 -4.91 -21.07
C GLY A 71 -2.80 -5.60 -19.70
N PHE A 72 -1.82 -5.44 -18.81
CA PHE A 72 -1.78 -6.19 -17.56
C PHE A 72 -2.92 -5.82 -16.61
N THR A 73 -3.19 -4.53 -16.43
CA THR A 73 -4.27 -4.04 -15.55
C THR A 73 -5.65 -4.51 -16.00
N PRO A 74 -6.07 -4.34 -17.27
CA PRO A 74 -7.37 -4.83 -17.71
C PRO A 74 -7.44 -6.37 -17.68
N LEU A 75 -6.32 -7.05 -17.94
CA LEU A 75 -6.26 -8.51 -17.92
C LEU A 75 -6.43 -9.06 -16.50
N SER A 76 -5.77 -8.47 -15.50
CA SER A 76 -5.89 -8.88 -14.10
C SER A 76 -7.32 -8.65 -13.56
N LYS A 77 -7.98 -7.57 -13.97
CA LYS A 77 -9.40 -7.32 -13.68
C LYS A 77 -10.31 -8.37 -14.34
N LEU A 78 -10.06 -8.71 -15.60
CA LEU A 78 -10.83 -9.71 -16.36
C LEU A 78 -10.76 -11.10 -15.72
N PHE A 79 -9.60 -11.50 -15.24
CA PHE A 79 -9.42 -12.78 -14.55
C PHE A 79 -9.88 -12.73 -13.07
N GLY A 80 -10.28 -11.56 -12.56
CA GLY A 80 -10.70 -11.36 -11.18
C GLY A 80 -9.57 -11.64 -10.17
N VAL A 81 -8.33 -11.34 -10.56
CA VAL A 81 -7.15 -11.43 -9.71
C VAL A 81 -6.84 -10.07 -9.09
N ALA A 82 -7.20 -8.98 -9.76
CA ALA A 82 -7.15 -7.66 -9.17
C ALA A 82 -8.28 -7.50 -8.15
N SER A 83 -7.96 -7.02 -6.96
CA SER A 83 -8.98 -6.64 -6.00
C SER A 83 -9.88 -5.56 -6.62
N THR A 84 -11.19 -5.76 -6.54
CA THR A 84 -12.20 -4.77 -6.93
C THR A 84 -12.64 -3.93 -5.74
N GLU A 85 -12.21 -4.31 -4.53
CA GLU A 85 -12.47 -3.55 -3.33
C GLU A 85 -11.52 -2.33 -3.27
N PRO A 86 -12.00 -1.20 -2.75
CA PRO A 86 -11.12 -0.06 -2.53
C PRO A 86 -9.98 -0.45 -1.58
N PRO A 87 -8.82 0.17 -1.71
CA PRO A 87 -7.71 -0.08 -0.80
C PRO A 87 -8.10 0.31 0.62
N GLY A 88 -7.78 -0.58 1.58
CA GLY A 88 -8.11 -0.36 2.98
C GLY A 88 -7.09 0.48 3.73
N VAL A 89 -7.47 0.89 4.94
CA VAL A 89 -6.65 1.65 5.87
C VAL A 89 -6.38 0.83 7.13
N ILE A 90 -5.12 0.79 7.56
CA ILE A 90 -4.72 0.21 8.84
C ILE A 90 -4.59 1.35 9.84
N ILE A 91 -5.28 1.23 10.96
CA ILE A 91 -5.18 2.16 12.08
C ILE A 91 -4.48 1.46 13.25
N VAL A 92 -3.32 1.98 13.63
CA VAL A 92 -2.51 1.43 14.73
C VAL A 92 -2.69 2.28 15.96
N GLY A 93 -3.34 1.72 16.98
CA GLY A 93 -3.66 2.40 18.23
C GLY A 93 -5.15 2.62 18.41
N GLU A 94 -5.64 2.21 19.58
CA GLU A 94 -7.05 2.35 19.96
C GLU A 94 -7.28 3.62 20.77
N SER A 95 -8.23 4.42 20.32
CA SER A 95 -8.68 5.63 20.99
C SER A 95 -10.10 5.96 20.50
N GLU A 96 -10.82 6.81 21.18
CA GLU A 96 -12.15 7.26 20.73
C GLU A 96 -12.05 7.88 19.31
N PHE A 97 -10.96 8.64 19.07
CA PHE A 97 -10.74 9.22 17.74
C PHE A 97 -10.51 8.15 16.67
N SER A 98 -9.67 7.15 16.94
CA SER A 98 -9.40 6.08 15.97
C SER A 98 -10.65 5.26 15.65
N PHE A 99 -11.52 5.03 16.63
CA PHE A 99 -12.82 4.38 16.41
C PHE A 99 -13.75 5.22 15.53
N HIS A 100 -13.90 6.51 15.83
CA HIS A 100 -14.74 7.42 15.04
C HIS A 100 -14.22 7.53 13.61
N LEU A 101 -12.91 7.67 13.41
CA LEU A 101 -12.28 7.69 12.10
C LEU A 101 -12.54 6.38 11.35
N GLY A 102 -12.30 5.24 12.01
CA GLY A 102 -12.52 3.92 11.41
C GLY A 102 -13.98 3.66 11.02
N ILE A 103 -14.94 4.04 11.86
CA ILE A 103 -16.38 3.92 11.56
C ILE A 103 -16.71 4.76 10.34
N ASN A 104 -16.25 6.00 10.31
CA ASN A 104 -16.56 6.91 9.20
C ASN A 104 -15.96 6.41 7.87
N LEU A 105 -14.69 5.96 7.85
CA LEU A 105 -14.08 5.37 6.68
C LEU A 105 -14.84 4.12 6.19
N ARG A 106 -15.24 3.24 7.11
CA ARG A 106 -16.00 2.03 6.79
C ARG A 106 -17.38 2.36 6.21
N ASP A 107 -18.07 3.38 6.75
CA ASP A 107 -19.38 3.81 6.26
C ASP A 107 -19.30 4.34 4.82
N HIS A 108 -18.13 4.83 4.40
CA HIS A 108 -17.81 5.16 2.99
C HIS A 108 -17.34 3.94 2.16
N GLY A 109 -17.36 2.75 2.75
CA GLY A 109 -16.99 1.50 2.07
C GLY A 109 -15.48 1.29 1.92
N ILE A 110 -14.67 1.95 2.73
CA ILE A 110 -13.23 1.75 2.82
C ILE A 110 -12.96 0.68 3.89
N PRO A 111 -12.31 -0.44 3.56
CA PRO A 111 -11.97 -1.46 4.55
C PRO A 111 -11.03 -0.88 5.61
N VAL A 112 -11.34 -1.12 6.88
CA VAL A 112 -10.49 -0.67 7.99
C VAL A 112 -10.08 -1.86 8.83
N MET A 113 -8.77 -1.97 9.07
CA MET A 113 -8.20 -2.89 10.05
C MET A 113 -7.67 -2.10 11.24
N MET A 114 -8.02 -2.55 12.43
CA MET A 114 -7.47 -1.98 13.66
C MET A 114 -6.37 -2.87 14.22
N PHE A 115 -5.28 -2.23 14.63
CA PHE A 115 -4.19 -2.89 15.30
C PHE A 115 -4.01 -2.31 16.69
N ASN A 116 -4.03 -3.20 17.71
CA ASN A 116 -3.74 -2.81 19.08
C ASN A 116 -2.39 -3.38 19.53
N LEU A 117 -1.66 -2.57 20.29
CA LEU A 117 -0.38 -2.95 20.92
C LEU A 117 -0.53 -4.04 22.00
N PHE A 118 -1.70 -4.11 22.61
CA PHE A 118 -1.95 -4.98 23.77
C PHE A 118 -3.06 -5.99 23.41
N GLU A 119 -2.72 -7.26 23.39
CA GLU A 119 -3.60 -8.37 22.97
C GLU A 119 -4.98 -8.40 23.65
N ASN A 120 -5.15 -7.75 24.79
CA ASN A 120 -6.37 -7.84 25.60
C ASN A 120 -7.40 -6.73 25.37
N THR A 121 -7.15 -5.75 24.51
CA THR A 121 -8.01 -4.56 24.35
C THR A 121 -8.81 -4.53 23.06
N SER A 122 -8.66 -5.50 22.20
CA SER A 122 -9.36 -5.54 20.90
C SER A 122 -10.85 -5.92 20.98
N GLU A 123 -11.42 -6.13 22.16
CA GLU A 123 -12.85 -6.43 22.33
C GLU A 123 -13.73 -5.30 21.77
N LYS A 124 -13.39 -4.04 22.08
CA LYS A 124 -14.13 -2.87 21.56
C LYS A 124 -14.08 -2.75 20.05
N ALA A 125 -12.92 -2.99 19.45
CA ALA A 125 -12.76 -2.94 18.00
C ALA A 125 -13.59 -4.06 17.33
N HIS A 126 -13.59 -5.24 17.93
CA HIS A 126 -14.37 -6.38 17.46
C HIS A 126 -15.89 -6.16 17.62
N GLU A 127 -16.32 -5.58 18.75
CA GLU A 127 -17.71 -5.18 18.99
C GLU A 127 -18.17 -4.12 17.99
N ALA A 128 -17.29 -3.18 17.63
CA ALA A 128 -17.53 -2.17 16.60
C ALA A 128 -17.51 -2.75 15.17
N GLY A 129 -17.20 -4.04 15.00
CA GLY A 129 -17.21 -4.74 13.72
C GLY A 129 -16.00 -4.47 12.85
N PHE A 130 -14.87 -4.08 13.44
CA PHE A 130 -13.61 -3.94 12.72
C PHE A 130 -12.88 -5.29 12.59
N GLU A 131 -12.14 -5.44 11.50
CA GLU A 131 -11.12 -6.47 11.39
C GLU A 131 -9.96 -6.09 12.31
N VAL A 132 -9.62 -7.00 13.23
CA VAL A 132 -8.56 -6.76 14.21
C VAL A 132 -7.37 -7.64 13.91
N PHE A 133 -6.22 -7.03 13.71
CA PHE A 133 -4.99 -7.77 13.50
C PHE A 133 -4.51 -8.41 14.80
N LYS A 134 -4.29 -9.73 14.77
CA LYS A 134 -3.77 -10.51 15.89
C LYS A 134 -2.32 -10.89 15.62
N GLY A 135 -1.39 -10.08 16.07
CA GLY A 135 0.03 -10.36 15.90
C GLY A 135 0.93 -9.24 16.37
N ASN A 136 2.22 -9.45 16.26
CA ASN A 136 3.20 -8.40 16.54
C ASN A 136 3.58 -7.69 15.24
N LEU A 137 3.18 -6.43 15.09
CA LEU A 137 3.46 -5.62 13.90
C LEU A 137 4.97 -5.43 13.64
N LEU A 138 5.78 -5.56 14.70
CA LEU A 138 7.24 -5.44 14.62
C LEU A 138 7.95 -6.78 14.36
N SER A 139 7.21 -7.87 14.18
CA SER A 139 7.79 -9.15 13.83
C SER A 139 7.74 -9.33 12.30
N SER A 140 8.89 -9.40 11.67
CA SER A 140 9.06 -9.72 10.25
C SER A 140 8.64 -11.17 9.96
N ASN A 141 7.34 -11.44 9.97
CA ASN A 141 6.79 -12.75 9.67
C ASN A 141 6.02 -12.65 8.34
N ASP A 142 6.48 -13.34 7.29
CA ASP A 142 5.93 -13.29 5.92
C ASP A 142 4.41 -13.53 5.84
N ARG A 143 3.82 -14.21 6.81
CA ARG A 143 2.37 -14.44 6.89
C ARG A 143 1.58 -13.19 7.27
N ILE A 144 2.18 -12.28 8.03
CA ILE A 144 1.55 -11.03 8.45
C ILE A 144 1.30 -10.15 7.25
N TYR A 145 2.28 -10.06 6.36
CA TYR A 145 2.22 -9.19 5.19
C TYR A 145 1.19 -9.64 4.16
N SER A 146 0.91 -10.94 4.04
CA SER A 146 -0.11 -11.43 3.10
C SER A 146 -1.51 -10.91 3.44
N ASP A 147 -1.85 -10.81 4.72
CA ASP A 147 -3.15 -10.32 5.18
C ASP A 147 -3.27 -8.80 5.06
N LEU A 148 -2.12 -8.10 5.03
CA LEU A 148 -2.05 -6.65 4.92
C LEU A 148 -2.09 -6.16 3.47
N LEU A 149 -1.92 -7.02 2.46
CA LEU A 149 -1.87 -6.64 1.04
C LEU A 149 -3.12 -5.94 0.50
N ARG A 150 -4.27 -6.09 1.14
CA ARG A 150 -5.51 -5.39 0.76
C ARG A 150 -5.57 -3.95 1.32
N TYR A 151 -4.63 -3.58 2.17
CA TYR A 151 -4.53 -2.25 2.76
C TYR A 151 -3.36 -1.51 2.11
N ASN A 152 -3.57 -0.25 1.76
CA ASN A 152 -2.53 0.56 1.13
C ASN A 152 -2.10 1.77 1.98
N LYS A 153 -2.80 2.06 3.04
CA LYS A 153 -2.52 3.18 3.94
C LYS A 153 -2.41 2.70 5.38
N CYS A 154 -1.46 3.23 6.11
CA CYS A 154 -1.28 2.93 7.52
C CYS A 154 -1.14 4.23 8.32
N ILE A 155 -1.92 4.38 9.38
CA ILE A 155 -1.91 5.54 10.24
C ILE A 155 -1.55 5.11 11.67
N LEU A 156 -0.39 5.58 12.13
CA LEU A 156 0.13 5.27 13.46
C LEU A 156 -0.39 6.30 14.46
N MET A 157 -1.29 5.89 15.33
CA MET A 157 -2.01 6.75 16.28
C MET A 157 -1.71 6.40 17.74
N THR A 158 -0.64 5.66 18.02
CA THR A 158 -0.32 5.33 19.41
C THR A 158 0.26 6.54 20.17
N GLN A 159 0.19 6.51 21.49
CA GLN A 159 0.78 7.55 22.33
C GLN A 159 2.30 7.36 22.53
N SER A 160 2.88 6.31 21.96
CA SER A 160 4.31 6.02 22.06
C SER A 160 5.04 6.41 20.79
N PHE A 161 5.82 7.47 20.85
CA PHE A 161 6.67 7.89 19.74
C PHE A 161 7.67 6.80 19.34
N ILE A 162 8.27 6.11 20.30
CA ILE A 162 9.24 5.04 20.03
C ILE A 162 8.57 3.92 19.25
N PHE A 163 7.38 3.50 19.65
CA PHE A 163 6.65 2.46 18.94
C PHE A 163 6.26 2.92 17.52
N ASN A 164 5.68 4.12 17.41
CA ASN A 164 5.29 4.66 16.09
C ASN A 164 6.50 4.76 15.15
N SER A 165 7.66 5.18 15.65
CA SER A 165 8.89 5.27 14.85
C SER A 165 9.42 3.90 14.41
N LEU A 166 9.37 2.89 15.28
CA LEU A 166 9.76 1.52 14.94
C LEU A 166 8.78 0.93 13.93
N ALA A 167 7.47 1.08 14.15
CA ALA A 167 6.42 0.62 13.24
C ALA A 167 6.52 1.32 11.87
N PHE A 168 6.81 2.62 11.83
CA PHE A 168 7.04 3.37 10.60
C PHE A 168 8.17 2.76 9.79
N ASN A 169 9.33 2.53 10.41
CA ASN A 169 10.48 1.95 9.72
C ASN A 169 10.23 0.52 9.24
N GLU A 170 9.43 -0.27 9.95
CA GLU A 170 9.08 -1.64 9.57
C GLU A 170 8.05 -1.67 8.44
N LEU A 171 7.08 -0.75 8.44
CA LEU A 171 5.98 -0.74 7.46
C LEU A 171 6.31 -0.01 6.16
N VAL A 172 7.19 0.98 6.17
CA VAL A 172 7.56 1.74 4.97
C VAL A 172 8.09 0.86 3.83
N PRO A 173 8.93 -0.17 4.04
CA PRO A 173 9.37 -1.06 2.97
C PRO A 173 8.22 -1.78 2.27
N GLU A 174 7.14 -2.08 2.99
CA GLU A 174 6.00 -2.84 2.46
C GLU A 174 4.93 -1.95 1.83
N PHE A 175 4.56 -0.85 2.52
CA PHE A 175 3.49 0.05 2.09
C PHE A 175 3.97 1.19 1.19
N GLY A 176 5.26 1.50 1.24
CA GLY A 176 5.82 2.70 0.62
C GLY A 176 5.76 3.92 1.53
N LEU A 177 6.73 4.83 1.34
CA LEU A 177 6.91 6.00 2.21
C LEU A 177 5.67 6.89 2.28
N ASN A 178 4.97 7.10 1.17
CA ASN A 178 3.80 7.99 1.10
C ASN A 178 2.53 7.40 1.71
N ASN A 179 2.57 6.14 2.11
CA ASN A 179 1.40 5.42 2.59
C ASN A 179 1.45 5.08 4.08
N VAL A 180 2.49 5.52 4.77
CA VAL A 180 2.62 5.35 6.22
C VAL A 180 2.74 6.72 6.86
N ASP A 181 1.74 7.08 7.65
CA ASP A 181 1.71 8.34 8.38
C ASP A 181 1.60 8.09 9.88
N MET A 182 2.02 9.05 10.68
CA MET A 182 1.88 8.98 12.12
C MET A 182 1.28 10.27 12.68
N MET A 183 0.54 10.13 13.75
CA MET A 183 0.09 11.29 14.52
C MET A 183 1.20 11.83 15.40
N PRO A 184 1.21 13.16 15.64
CA PRO A 184 2.18 13.75 16.53
C PRO A 184 2.00 13.21 17.94
N VAL A 185 3.11 13.00 18.64
CA VAL A 185 3.13 12.62 20.06
C VAL A 185 3.71 13.78 20.85
N SER A 186 3.13 14.06 22.00
CA SER A 186 3.65 15.13 22.89
C SER A 186 5.08 14.77 23.33
N PHE A 187 6.03 15.61 22.98
CA PHE A 187 7.41 15.50 23.44
C PHE A 187 7.62 16.39 24.67
N ASN A 188 8.17 15.81 25.71
CA ASN A 188 8.61 16.60 26.87
C ASN A 188 9.96 17.30 26.63
N ASP A 189 10.63 17.02 25.52
CA ASP A 189 11.97 17.52 25.21
C ASP A 189 12.07 17.94 23.74
N GLU A 190 12.28 19.23 23.51
CA GLU A 190 12.49 19.82 22.17
C GLU A 190 13.72 19.22 21.46
N GLN A 191 14.73 18.74 22.19
CA GLN A 191 15.91 18.14 21.58
C GLN A 191 15.61 16.77 20.97
N ALA A 192 14.74 15.98 21.60
CA ALA A 192 14.30 14.70 21.07
C ALA A 192 13.57 14.88 19.74
N ARG A 193 12.79 15.93 19.62
CA ARG A 193 12.05 16.31 18.40
C ARG A 193 12.97 16.75 17.26
N ASN A 194 13.97 17.58 17.55
CA ASN A 194 14.89 18.07 16.53
C ASN A 194 15.80 16.98 15.95
N ASN A 195 15.92 15.85 16.66
CA ASN A 195 16.70 14.68 16.22
C ASN A 195 15.88 13.68 15.40
N LEU A 196 14.61 13.98 15.03
CA LEU A 196 13.81 13.12 14.17
C LEU A 196 14.46 13.00 12.80
N ASN A 197 14.57 11.78 12.31
CA ASN A 197 15.00 11.52 10.95
C ASN A 197 14.06 12.22 9.95
N GLY A 198 14.63 12.84 8.91
CA GLY A 198 13.87 13.59 7.92
C GLY A 198 12.63 12.87 7.35
N PRO A 199 12.71 11.58 6.98
CA PRO A 199 11.55 10.83 6.51
C PRO A 199 10.38 10.82 7.50
N ILE A 200 10.63 10.51 8.77
CA ILE A 200 9.59 10.47 9.81
C ILE A 200 8.92 11.83 10.00
N ARG A 201 9.73 12.89 10.00
CA ARG A 201 9.22 14.26 10.22
C ARG A 201 8.21 14.70 9.16
N ASN A 202 8.43 14.32 7.91
CA ASN A 202 7.57 14.69 6.79
C ASN A 202 6.25 13.89 6.73
N HIS A 203 6.15 12.81 7.53
CA HIS A 203 4.97 11.94 7.61
C HIS A 203 4.25 12.03 8.95
N ILE A 204 4.49 13.11 9.69
CA ILE A 204 3.68 13.45 10.86
C ILE A 204 2.46 14.24 10.37
N LEU A 205 1.27 13.69 10.60
CA LEU A 205 0.00 14.32 10.29
C LEU A 205 -0.28 15.42 11.30
N PHE A 206 -0.85 16.51 10.81
CA PHE A 206 -1.27 17.66 11.61
C PHE A 206 -0.12 18.42 12.29
N ASP A 207 -0.50 19.42 13.06
CA ASP A 207 0.41 20.19 13.91
C ASP A 207 0.73 19.41 15.20
N GLU A 208 1.83 19.75 15.82
CA GLU A 208 2.39 19.11 17.03
C GLU A 208 1.47 19.08 18.24
N ASN A 209 0.56 20.04 18.30
CA ASN A 209 -0.44 20.11 19.38
C ASN A 209 -1.60 19.14 19.18
N HIS A 210 -1.79 18.64 17.96
CA HIS A 210 -2.90 17.78 17.57
C HIS A 210 -2.58 16.29 17.78
N THR A 211 -2.27 15.96 19.03
CA THR A 211 -1.97 14.57 19.43
C THR A 211 -3.23 13.70 19.46
N PRO A 212 -3.13 12.35 19.45
CA PRO A 212 -4.28 11.46 19.63
C PRO A 212 -5.10 11.79 20.87
N ARG A 213 -4.42 12.23 21.96
CA ARG A 213 -5.09 12.65 23.20
C ARG A 213 -5.89 13.92 23.02
N TRP A 214 -5.37 14.89 22.27
CA TRP A 214 -6.07 16.12 21.94
C TRP A 214 -7.33 15.81 21.12
N PHE A 215 -7.22 14.97 20.08
CA PHE A 215 -8.34 14.57 19.26
C PHE A 215 -9.43 13.84 20.07
N ASN A 216 -9.07 13.00 21.03
CA ASN A 216 -10.05 12.34 21.88
C ASN A 216 -10.86 13.36 22.71
N GLN A 217 -10.23 14.42 23.21
CA GLN A 217 -10.93 15.49 23.93
C GLN A 217 -11.75 16.34 22.96
N PHE A 218 -11.23 16.62 21.79
CA PHE A 218 -11.91 17.43 20.80
C PHE A 218 -13.21 16.78 20.31
N ILE A 219 -13.20 15.47 20.01
CA ILE A 219 -14.38 14.72 19.55
C ILE A 219 -15.49 14.67 20.59
N THR A 220 -15.15 14.64 21.90
CA THR A 220 -16.18 14.67 22.93
C THR A 220 -16.97 15.99 22.95
N GLN A 221 -16.45 17.05 22.36
CA GLN A 221 -17.06 18.40 22.34
C GLN A 221 -17.56 18.81 20.94
N HIS A 222 -17.10 18.16 19.88
CA HIS A 222 -17.35 18.52 18.49
C HIS A 222 -17.80 17.30 17.70
N ASN A 223 -18.58 17.52 16.66
CA ASN A 223 -19.03 16.46 15.76
C ASN A 223 -18.10 16.38 14.54
N ILE A 224 -17.80 15.16 14.08
CA ILE A 224 -17.23 14.95 12.75
C ILE A 224 -18.36 15.12 11.75
N VAL A 225 -18.19 16.02 10.81
CA VAL A 225 -19.17 16.32 9.77
C VAL A 225 -18.52 16.05 8.42
N GLU A 226 -19.26 15.38 7.57
CA GLU A 226 -18.88 15.17 6.19
C GLU A 226 -19.26 16.39 5.36
N VAL A 227 -18.34 16.88 4.56
CA VAL A 227 -18.56 18.01 3.65
C VAL A 227 -18.32 17.51 2.22
N PRO A 228 -19.32 17.57 1.32
CA PRO A 228 -19.11 17.25 -0.09
C PRO A 228 -17.99 18.11 -0.70
N ALA A 229 -17.25 17.55 -1.65
CA ALA A 229 -16.14 18.26 -2.29
C ALA A 229 -16.55 19.58 -2.95
N GLU A 230 -17.81 19.69 -3.40
CA GLU A 230 -18.39 20.91 -3.97
C GLU A 230 -18.54 22.04 -2.92
N ASP A 231 -18.64 21.66 -1.66
CA ASP A 231 -18.85 22.55 -0.52
C ASP A 231 -17.57 22.86 0.27
N TYR A 232 -16.41 22.47 -0.26
CA TYR A 232 -15.11 22.67 0.40
C TYR A 232 -14.86 24.15 0.79
N GLU A 233 -15.38 25.10 0.01
CA GLU A 233 -15.29 26.53 0.32
C GLU A 233 -16.07 26.95 1.59
N LYS A 234 -16.94 26.09 2.09
CA LYS A 234 -17.70 26.33 3.33
C LYS A 234 -16.93 26.00 4.60
N ILE A 235 -15.77 25.33 4.47
CA ILE A 235 -14.88 25.02 5.59
C ILE A 235 -14.30 26.36 6.08
N THR A 236 -14.55 26.65 7.35
CA THR A 236 -14.12 27.91 7.98
C THR A 236 -12.80 27.73 8.71
N GLU A 237 -12.17 28.82 9.12
CA GLU A 237 -10.91 28.77 9.93
C GLU A 237 -11.08 28.05 11.28
N ASN A 238 -12.32 27.82 11.73
CA ASN A 238 -12.62 27.09 12.96
C ASN A 238 -12.81 25.56 12.74
N ASP A 239 -12.85 25.14 11.48
CA ASP A 239 -13.02 23.73 11.12
C ASP A 239 -11.65 23.10 10.83
N MET A 240 -11.51 21.83 11.13
CA MET A 240 -10.29 21.08 10.87
C MET A 240 -10.57 19.97 9.87
N LEU A 241 -9.87 20.00 8.74
CA LEU A 241 -9.90 18.90 7.79
C LEU A 241 -9.11 17.73 8.37
N ILE A 242 -9.79 16.61 8.58
CA ILE A 242 -9.17 15.40 9.15
C ILE A 242 -8.64 14.51 8.03
N TYR A 243 -9.42 14.29 6.97
CA TYR A 243 -9.03 13.51 5.80
C TYR A 243 -9.91 13.86 4.60
N HIS A 244 -9.47 13.43 3.45
CA HIS A 244 -10.18 13.57 2.17
C HIS A 244 -10.28 12.19 1.52
N ILE A 245 -11.45 11.87 0.96
CA ILE A 245 -11.65 10.65 0.19
C ILE A 245 -11.81 11.06 -1.28
N ASN A 246 -10.96 10.53 -2.16
CA ASN A 246 -11.06 10.77 -3.59
C ASN A 246 -12.13 9.88 -4.27
N GLU A 247 -12.35 10.08 -5.58
CA GLU A 247 -13.30 9.28 -6.37
C GLU A 247 -12.95 7.78 -6.40
N ASP A 248 -11.67 7.45 -6.28
CA ASP A 248 -11.15 6.07 -6.24
C ASP A 248 -11.20 5.47 -4.83
N LYS A 249 -11.79 6.19 -3.87
CA LYS A 249 -11.88 5.84 -2.44
C LYS A 249 -10.52 5.66 -1.76
N GLU A 250 -9.54 6.46 -2.15
CA GLU A 250 -8.25 6.56 -1.47
C GLU A 250 -8.32 7.69 -0.43
N VAL A 251 -7.63 7.49 0.71
CA VAL A 251 -7.59 8.40 1.87
C VAL A 251 -6.27 9.14 1.97
#